data_db0500e34e86cb8f2f846fe3b41e5155
#
_entry.id   db0500e34e86cb8f2f846fe3b41e5155
#
_cell.length_a   1.000
_cell.length_b   1.000
_cell.length_c   1.000
_cell.angle_alpha   90.00
_cell.angle_beta   90.00
_cell.angle_gamma   90.00
#
_symmetry.space_group_name_H-M   'P 1'
#
loop_
_entity.id
_entity.type
_entity.pdbx_description
1 polymer ?
#
loop_
_entity_poly.entity_id
_entity_poly.type
_entity_poly.pdbx_seq_one_letter_code
_entity_poly.pdbx_strand_id
1 'polypeptide(L)'
;VNDNGWEQTPEQEFWNDPMRSHNGGDKGKLSLFDQSFRTPIIFSWDGMIKRDVQLNHLIHSSDIPATILDYLGIEIPRNFHGKSYKNAIDGNDFSGREEILGNITTTRSFDDMMGKPTEGYWIRNEDWFFNWNTTEEEINLFDMKTDQNNDNNLSDQKPEIVKTMIEKIKIWKDERKREF
;
A
#
# COMPACT_ATOMS: atom_id res chain seq x y z
N VAL A 1 -12.75 2.79 6.63
CA VAL A 1 -11.38 2.92 6.11
C VAL A 1 -10.84 4.32 6.38
N ASN A 2 -9.56 4.43 6.70
CA ASN A 2 -8.89 5.71 6.75
C ASN A 2 -8.41 6.10 5.35
N ASP A 3 -8.21 7.39 5.12
CA ASP A 3 -7.77 7.93 3.81
C ASP A 3 -6.29 7.67 3.52
N ASN A 4 -5.45 7.61 4.57
CA ASN A 4 -4.00 7.36 4.48
C ASN A 4 -3.49 6.62 5.73
N GLY A 5 -2.21 6.27 5.73
CA GLY A 5 -1.52 5.71 6.88
C GLY A 5 -1.19 6.76 7.95
N TRP A 6 -0.18 6.49 8.74
CA TRP A 6 0.24 7.38 9.82
C TRP A 6 0.73 8.73 9.30
N GLU A 7 0.42 9.79 10.02
CA GLU A 7 0.96 11.11 9.73
C GLU A 7 2.47 11.16 10.03
N GLN A 8 3.22 11.88 9.20
CA GLN A 8 4.62 12.14 9.50
C GLN A 8 4.73 13.00 10.75
N THR A 9 5.70 12.69 11.58
CA THR A 9 5.97 13.44 12.81
C THR A 9 7.37 14.04 12.70
N PRO A 10 7.55 15.34 13.02
CA PRO A 10 8.88 15.95 13.05
C PRO A 10 9.86 15.14 13.89
N GLU A 11 11.09 15.03 13.44
CA GLU A 11 12.12 14.15 14.03
C GLU A 11 12.27 14.37 15.56
N GLN A 12 12.19 15.59 16.02
CA GLN A 12 12.31 15.93 17.44
C GLN A 12 11.14 15.42 18.31
N GLU A 13 9.94 15.37 17.75
CA GLU A 13 8.76 14.83 18.46
C GLU A 13 8.70 13.32 18.38
N PHE A 14 9.24 12.78 17.30
CA PHE A 14 9.27 11.37 16.98
C PHE A 14 10.12 10.55 17.97
N TRP A 15 11.32 10.99 18.28
CA TRP A 15 12.24 10.26 19.17
C TRP A 15 11.80 10.24 20.64
N ASN A 16 10.86 11.10 21.01
CA ASN A 16 10.34 11.16 22.38
C ASN A 16 9.12 10.24 22.61
N ASP A 17 8.57 9.65 21.57
CA ASP A 17 7.42 8.75 21.67
C ASP A 17 7.75 7.39 21.05
N PRO A 18 7.98 6.34 21.87
CA PRO A 18 8.30 4.99 21.37
C PRO A 18 7.22 4.38 20.48
N MET A 19 5.95 4.77 20.65
CA MET A 19 4.88 4.27 19.79
C MET A 19 4.92 4.93 18.41
N ARG A 20 5.32 6.17 18.32
CA ARG A 20 5.45 6.91 17.04
C ARG A 20 6.69 6.50 16.25
N SER A 21 7.72 5.99 16.92
CA SER A 21 8.95 5.53 16.25
C SER A 21 8.73 4.41 15.24
N HIS A 22 7.66 3.64 15.38
CA HIS A 22 7.32 2.58 14.42
C HIS A 22 6.09 2.89 13.56
N ASN A 23 5.32 3.91 13.93
CA ASN A 23 4.02 4.17 13.33
C ASN A 23 3.91 5.57 12.72
N GLY A 24 4.97 6.10 12.24
CA GLY A 24 4.99 7.45 11.68
C GLY A 24 6.42 7.86 11.36
N GLY A 25 6.86 8.96 11.95
CA GLY A 25 8.15 9.54 11.66
C GLY A 25 8.25 9.94 10.19
N ASP A 26 9.39 9.70 9.60
CA ASP A 26 9.68 9.91 8.19
C ASP A 26 9.00 8.89 7.25
N LYS A 27 8.49 7.78 7.81
CA LYS A 27 7.83 6.71 7.06
C LYS A 27 6.30 6.86 6.98
N GLY A 28 5.75 7.93 7.54
CA GLY A 28 4.31 8.20 7.54
C GLY A 28 3.78 8.78 6.22
N LYS A 29 2.62 9.42 6.29
CA LYS A 29 1.90 10.06 5.18
C LYS A 29 2.84 10.84 4.25
N LEU A 30 2.65 10.69 2.94
CA LEU A 30 3.46 11.27 1.86
C LEU A 30 4.84 10.66 1.66
N SER A 31 5.26 9.68 2.45
CA SER A 31 6.46 8.90 2.18
C SER A 31 6.17 7.74 1.23
N LEU A 32 7.24 7.10 0.74
CA LEU A 32 7.16 5.88 -0.07
C LEU A 32 7.13 4.59 0.76
N PHE A 33 7.03 4.69 2.08
CA PHE A 33 7.01 3.52 2.96
C PHE A 33 5.59 2.97 3.15
N ASP A 34 5.50 1.67 3.46
CA ASP A 34 4.23 0.94 3.67
C ASP A 34 3.33 1.63 4.70
N GLN A 35 3.89 2.21 5.73
CA GLN A 35 3.16 2.94 6.78
C GLN A 35 2.41 4.17 6.25
N SER A 36 2.83 4.74 5.12
CA SER A 36 2.19 5.90 4.50
C SER A 36 0.78 5.59 3.98
N PHE A 37 0.54 4.37 3.49
CA PHE A 37 -0.70 3.99 2.80
C PHE A 37 -1.37 2.74 3.36
N ARG A 38 -0.74 2.00 4.25
CA ARG A 38 -1.37 0.88 4.94
C ARG A 38 -2.38 1.39 5.96
N THR A 39 -3.66 1.14 5.71
CA THR A 39 -4.76 1.57 6.58
C THR A 39 -5.68 0.39 6.91
N PRO A 40 -6.36 0.40 8.06
CA PRO A 40 -7.37 -0.60 8.36
C PRO A 40 -8.58 -0.44 7.42
N ILE A 41 -9.04 -1.57 6.89
CA ILE A 41 -10.28 -1.65 6.10
C ILE A 41 -11.24 -2.56 6.87
N ILE A 42 -12.41 -2.04 7.22
CA ILE A 42 -13.41 -2.74 8.00
C ILE A 42 -14.72 -2.75 7.22
N PHE A 43 -15.27 -3.94 6.99
CA PHE A 43 -16.61 -4.14 6.46
C PHE A 43 -17.54 -4.57 7.60
N SER A 44 -18.67 -3.92 7.74
CA SER A 44 -19.67 -4.26 8.73
C SER A 44 -21.07 -4.10 8.14
N TRP A 45 -21.85 -5.17 8.19
CA TRP A 45 -23.26 -5.16 7.79
C TRP A 45 -24.01 -6.17 8.66
N ASP A 46 -24.83 -5.66 9.55
CA ASP A 46 -25.52 -6.50 10.52
C ASP A 46 -26.45 -7.52 9.83
N GLY A 47 -26.33 -8.76 10.23
CA GLY A 47 -27.08 -9.89 9.64
C GLY A 47 -26.56 -10.40 8.29
N MET A 48 -25.64 -9.69 7.62
CA MET A 48 -25.10 -10.06 6.31
C MET A 48 -23.64 -10.46 6.36
N ILE A 49 -22.82 -9.78 7.14
CA ILE A 49 -21.38 -10.05 7.28
C ILE A 49 -21.13 -10.66 8.64
N LYS A 50 -20.39 -11.78 8.65
CA LYS A 50 -19.97 -12.45 9.87
C LYS A 50 -19.09 -11.54 10.72
N ARG A 51 -19.36 -11.49 12.02
CA ARG A 51 -18.57 -10.69 12.97
C ARG A 51 -17.23 -11.37 13.29
N ASP A 52 -16.27 -10.57 13.72
CA ASP A 52 -14.98 -11.02 14.26
C ASP A 52 -14.14 -11.85 13.27
N VAL A 53 -14.24 -11.55 11.98
CA VAL A 53 -13.41 -12.16 10.93
C VAL A 53 -12.26 -11.21 10.60
N GLN A 54 -11.03 -11.72 10.67
CA GLN A 54 -9.84 -11.03 10.20
C GLN A 54 -9.29 -11.74 8.97
N LEU A 55 -9.03 -11.00 7.91
CA LEU A 55 -8.48 -11.48 6.65
C LEU A 55 -7.10 -10.88 6.43
N ASN A 56 -6.15 -11.69 5.97
CA ASN A 56 -4.76 -11.29 5.72
C ASN A 56 -4.46 -11.13 4.22
N HIS A 57 -5.48 -10.88 3.42
CA HIS A 57 -5.30 -10.63 1.98
C HIS A 57 -4.83 -9.20 1.73
N LEU A 58 -4.02 -9.03 0.69
CA LEU A 58 -3.75 -7.71 0.14
C LEU A 58 -5.03 -7.15 -0.48
N ILE A 59 -5.42 -5.95 -0.08
CA ILE A 59 -6.59 -5.25 -0.58
C ILE A 59 -6.22 -3.84 -1.02
N HIS A 60 -6.69 -3.43 -2.17
CA HIS A 60 -6.53 -2.07 -2.69
C HIS A 60 -7.81 -1.25 -2.45
N SER A 61 -7.71 0.06 -2.31
CA SER A 61 -8.88 0.93 -2.09
C SER A 61 -9.97 0.80 -3.17
N SER A 62 -9.58 0.52 -4.42
CA SER A 62 -10.53 0.23 -5.51
C SER A 62 -11.37 -1.03 -5.30
N ASP A 63 -10.93 -1.94 -4.43
CA ASP A 63 -11.65 -3.19 -4.15
C ASP A 63 -12.85 -2.96 -3.21
N ILE A 64 -12.83 -1.86 -2.46
CA ILE A 64 -13.91 -1.51 -1.54
C ILE A 64 -15.23 -1.31 -2.27
N PRO A 65 -15.33 -0.42 -3.28
CA PRO A 65 -16.57 -0.25 -4.02
C PRO A 65 -16.96 -1.51 -4.82
N ALA A 66 -16.01 -2.29 -5.35
CA ALA A 66 -16.31 -3.57 -5.99
C ALA A 66 -16.97 -4.56 -5.02
N THR A 67 -16.47 -4.64 -3.80
CA THR A 67 -17.03 -5.49 -2.74
C THR A 67 -18.43 -5.02 -2.33
N ILE A 68 -18.65 -3.71 -2.23
CA ILE A 68 -19.97 -3.15 -1.91
C ILE A 68 -20.99 -3.46 -3.01
N LEU A 69 -20.64 -3.26 -4.28
CA LEU A 69 -21.52 -3.57 -5.41
C LEU A 69 -21.92 -5.05 -5.43
N ASP A 70 -20.96 -5.95 -5.19
CA ASP A 70 -21.21 -7.39 -5.14
C ASP A 70 -22.15 -7.78 -3.98
N TYR A 71 -21.99 -7.19 -2.79
CA TYR A 71 -22.93 -7.41 -1.70
C TYR A 71 -24.33 -6.91 -2.00
N LEU A 72 -24.47 -5.84 -2.80
CA LEU A 72 -25.76 -5.30 -3.23
C LEU A 72 -26.36 -6.05 -4.41
N GLY A 73 -25.67 -7.06 -4.98
CA GLY A 73 -26.10 -7.77 -6.19
C GLY A 73 -26.08 -6.91 -7.44
N ILE A 74 -25.27 -5.84 -7.46
CA ILE A 74 -25.10 -4.95 -8.60
C ILE A 74 -23.86 -5.42 -9.39
N GLU A 75 -24.03 -5.52 -10.73
CA GLU A 75 -22.94 -5.91 -11.61
C GLU A 75 -21.77 -4.93 -11.52
N ILE A 76 -20.58 -5.46 -11.28
CA ILE A 76 -19.34 -4.66 -11.28
C ILE A 76 -19.01 -4.33 -12.74
N PRO A 77 -18.85 -3.04 -13.10
CA PRO A 77 -18.54 -2.64 -14.46
C PRO A 77 -17.24 -3.31 -14.98
N ARG A 78 -17.22 -3.75 -16.24
CA ARG A 78 -16.09 -4.51 -16.83
C ARG A 78 -14.77 -3.73 -16.85
N ASN A 79 -14.82 -2.41 -16.91
CA ASN A 79 -13.66 -1.52 -16.87
C ASN A 79 -13.27 -1.10 -15.44
N PHE A 80 -13.85 -1.74 -14.43
CA PHE A 80 -13.54 -1.44 -13.04
C PHE A 80 -12.33 -2.25 -12.57
N HIS A 81 -11.30 -1.59 -12.05
CA HIS A 81 -10.06 -2.24 -11.63
C HIS A 81 -10.14 -2.92 -10.24
N GLY A 82 -11.23 -2.67 -9.52
CA GLY A 82 -11.46 -3.26 -8.20
C GLY A 82 -11.88 -4.73 -8.31
N LYS A 83 -11.41 -5.52 -7.35
CA LYS A 83 -11.78 -6.94 -7.17
C LYS A 83 -12.70 -7.07 -5.96
N SER A 84 -13.83 -7.76 -6.08
CA SER A 84 -14.68 -8.04 -4.93
C SER A 84 -14.02 -9.01 -3.96
N TYR A 85 -14.05 -8.69 -2.68
CA TYR A 85 -13.61 -9.54 -1.57
C TYR A 85 -14.77 -10.23 -0.84
N LYS A 86 -15.97 -10.15 -1.40
CA LYS A 86 -17.16 -10.78 -0.81
C LYS A 86 -16.95 -12.25 -0.47
N ASN A 87 -16.40 -13.04 -1.38
CA ASN A 87 -16.15 -14.46 -1.13
C ASN A 87 -15.19 -14.67 0.05
N ALA A 88 -14.11 -13.92 0.15
CA ALA A 88 -13.20 -13.98 1.28
C ALA A 88 -13.91 -13.64 2.61
N ILE A 89 -14.70 -12.57 2.62
CA ILE A 89 -15.44 -12.11 3.79
C ILE A 89 -16.50 -13.13 4.22
N ASP A 90 -17.15 -13.80 3.27
CA ASP A 90 -18.14 -14.85 3.51
C ASP A 90 -17.50 -16.21 3.91
N GLY A 91 -16.16 -16.31 3.85
CA GLY A 91 -15.43 -17.53 4.20
C GLY A 91 -15.39 -18.59 3.10
N ASN A 92 -15.62 -18.19 1.86
CA ASN A 92 -15.52 -19.04 0.67
C ASN A 92 -14.11 -19.00 0.07
N ASP A 93 -13.81 -19.93 -0.84
CA ASP A 93 -12.56 -19.94 -1.58
C ASP A 93 -12.37 -18.62 -2.33
N PHE A 94 -11.22 -18.03 -2.14
CA PHE A 94 -10.89 -16.74 -2.73
C PHE A 94 -9.39 -16.62 -3.03
N SER A 95 -9.08 -16.28 -4.28
CA SER A 95 -7.74 -15.90 -4.69
C SER A 95 -7.62 -14.37 -4.58
N GLY A 96 -6.88 -13.88 -3.59
CA GLY A 96 -6.60 -12.47 -3.38
C GLY A 96 -5.78 -11.82 -4.51
N ARG A 97 -5.24 -10.64 -4.23
CA ARG A 97 -4.21 -10.01 -5.07
C ARG A 97 -2.86 -10.61 -4.72
N GLU A 98 -2.07 -10.93 -5.72
CA GLU A 98 -0.68 -11.37 -5.51
C GLU A 98 0.20 -10.19 -5.12
N GLU A 99 -0.09 -9.01 -5.69
CA GLU A 99 0.64 -7.78 -5.42
C GLU A 99 -0.22 -6.53 -5.61
N ILE A 100 0.20 -5.45 -5.00
CA ILE A 100 -0.35 -4.11 -5.18
C ILE A 100 0.80 -3.18 -5.58
N LEU A 101 0.57 -2.38 -6.62
CA LEU A 101 1.49 -1.37 -7.08
C LEU A 101 0.88 0.01 -6.94
N GLY A 102 1.72 0.99 -6.70
CA GLY A 102 1.30 2.37 -6.63
C GLY A 102 2.45 3.33 -6.88
N ASN A 103 2.08 4.59 -6.97
CA ASN A 103 3.02 5.69 -7.02
C ASN A 103 2.60 6.81 -6.09
N ILE A 104 3.56 7.63 -5.72
CA ILE A 104 3.35 8.90 -5.05
C ILE A 104 4.04 9.99 -5.83
N THR A 105 3.37 11.13 -5.95
CA THR A 105 3.95 12.35 -6.48
C THR A 105 3.50 13.47 -5.56
N THR A 106 4.43 14.02 -4.78
CA THR A 106 4.17 15.16 -3.93
C THR A 106 4.56 16.43 -4.66
N THR A 107 3.70 17.44 -4.60
CA THR A 107 3.94 18.74 -5.19
C THR A 107 4.50 19.71 -4.16
N ARG A 108 5.11 20.79 -4.63
CA ARG A 108 5.78 21.82 -3.82
C ARG A 108 4.99 22.40 -2.65
N SER A 109 3.68 22.33 -2.67
CA SER A 109 2.85 22.90 -1.60
C SER A 109 3.02 22.22 -0.24
N PHE A 110 3.70 21.10 -0.19
CA PHE A 110 4.02 20.37 1.04
C PHE A 110 5.49 20.51 1.49
N ASP A 111 6.36 21.06 0.64
CA ASP A 111 7.80 21.18 0.91
C ASP A 111 8.12 21.98 2.17
N ASP A 112 7.35 23.02 2.44
CA ASP A 112 7.57 23.87 3.60
C ASP A 112 7.13 23.24 4.93
N MET A 113 6.32 22.17 4.85
CA MET A 113 5.76 21.51 6.03
C MET A 113 6.25 20.06 6.25
N MET A 114 6.60 19.35 5.18
CA MET A 114 6.76 17.89 5.21
C MET A 114 8.01 17.38 4.48
N GLY A 115 8.92 18.25 4.03
CA GLY A 115 10.15 17.86 3.37
C GLY A 115 10.14 18.00 1.84
N LYS A 116 11.10 17.38 1.15
CA LYS A 116 11.31 17.52 -0.29
C LYS A 116 10.20 16.89 -1.12
N PRO A 117 9.92 17.43 -2.34
CA PRO A 117 9.06 16.75 -3.30
C PRO A 117 9.54 15.33 -3.53
N THR A 118 8.62 14.40 -3.47
CA THR A 118 8.93 13.00 -3.68
C THR A 118 8.15 12.50 -4.89
N GLU A 119 8.86 11.90 -5.84
CA GLU A 119 8.27 11.09 -6.88
C GLU A 119 8.82 9.68 -6.79
N GLY A 120 7.93 8.72 -6.75
CA GLY A 120 8.39 7.35 -6.67
C GLY A 120 7.28 6.31 -6.78
N TYR A 121 7.70 5.08 -6.76
CA TYR A 121 6.88 3.90 -6.99
C TYR A 121 7.08 2.88 -5.90
N TRP A 122 6.08 2.07 -5.67
CA TRP A 122 6.15 0.99 -4.69
C TRP A 122 5.40 -0.26 -5.14
N ILE A 123 5.84 -1.41 -4.65
CA ILE A 123 5.19 -2.71 -4.80
C ILE A 123 5.08 -3.35 -3.43
N ARG A 124 3.91 -3.89 -3.12
CA ARG A 124 3.65 -4.72 -1.95
C ARG A 124 3.09 -6.07 -2.38
N ASN A 125 3.78 -7.15 -2.02
CA ASN A 125 3.27 -8.51 -2.11
C ASN A 125 3.34 -9.20 -0.73
N GLU A 126 3.06 -10.48 -0.64
CA GLU A 126 3.08 -11.20 0.63
C GLU A 126 4.45 -11.18 1.30
N ASP A 127 5.52 -11.36 0.51
CA ASP A 127 6.89 -11.50 1.01
C ASP A 127 7.63 -10.17 1.12
N TRP A 128 7.39 -9.25 0.19
CA TRP A 128 8.23 -8.08 -0.03
C TRP A 128 7.44 -6.79 -0.05
N PHE A 129 8.05 -5.76 0.52
CA PHE A 129 7.74 -4.38 0.22
C PHE A 129 8.95 -3.74 -0.46
N PHE A 130 8.72 -3.16 -1.63
CA PHE A 130 9.71 -2.48 -2.44
C PHE A 130 9.29 -1.04 -2.68
N ASN A 131 10.22 -0.10 -2.54
CA ASN A 131 10.01 1.26 -3.01
C ASN A 131 11.22 1.80 -3.77
N TRP A 132 10.93 2.66 -4.71
CA TRP A 132 11.90 3.35 -5.54
C TRP A 132 11.58 4.84 -5.60
N ASN A 133 12.34 5.65 -4.87
CA ASN A 133 12.30 7.10 -4.92
C ASN A 133 13.11 7.55 -6.15
N THR A 134 12.42 8.00 -7.20
CA THR A 134 13.07 8.42 -8.46
C THR A 134 13.65 9.83 -8.38
N THR A 135 13.27 10.62 -7.37
CA THR A 135 13.80 11.96 -7.14
C THR A 135 15.19 11.90 -6.49
N GLU A 136 15.38 10.97 -5.56
CA GLU A 136 16.63 10.82 -4.81
C GLU A 136 17.45 9.60 -5.28
N GLU A 137 16.96 8.87 -6.29
CA GLU A 137 17.57 7.63 -6.80
C GLU A 137 17.73 6.54 -5.73
N GLU A 138 16.87 6.59 -4.71
CA GLU A 138 16.91 5.66 -3.58
C GLU A 138 16.04 4.43 -3.82
N ILE A 139 16.57 3.25 -3.49
CA ILE A 139 15.87 1.97 -3.61
C ILE A 139 15.87 1.28 -2.26
N ASN A 140 14.68 0.85 -1.82
CA ASN A 140 14.50 0.08 -0.60
C ASN A 140 13.74 -1.22 -0.87
N LEU A 141 14.15 -2.29 -0.19
CA LEU A 141 13.50 -3.60 -0.22
C LEU A 141 13.43 -4.16 1.19
N PHE A 142 12.25 -4.56 1.62
CA PHE A 142 12.00 -5.07 2.98
C PHE A 142 11.30 -6.42 2.94
N ASP A 143 11.72 -7.34 3.82
CA ASP A 143 11.08 -8.63 4.04
C ASP A 143 9.88 -8.45 4.97
N MET A 144 8.67 -8.53 4.44
CA MET A 144 7.45 -8.28 5.20
C MET A 144 7.06 -9.39 6.17
N LYS A 145 7.73 -10.53 6.14
CA LYS A 145 7.54 -11.60 7.13
C LYS A 145 8.28 -11.31 8.42
N THR A 146 9.43 -10.65 8.33
CA THR A 146 10.34 -10.42 9.46
C THR A 146 10.51 -8.95 9.81
N ASP A 147 10.20 -8.03 8.88
CA ASP A 147 10.42 -6.60 9.02
C ASP A 147 9.20 -5.78 8.54
N GLN A 148 8.13 -5.82 9.29
CA GLN A 148 6.89 -5.08 8.99
C GLN A 148 7.02 -3.56 9.20
N ASN A 149 8.08 -3.11 9.86
CA ASN A 149 8.34 -1.69 10.11
C ASN A 149 9.25 -1.05 9.05
N ASN A 150 9.77 -1.85 8.11
CA ASN A 150 10.70 -1.38 7.07
C ASN A 150 11.99 -0.78 7.66
N ASP A 151 12.60 -1.43 8.65
CA ASP A 151 13.78 -0.95 9.35
C ASP A 151 15.10 -1.46 8.73
N ASN A 152 15.04 -2.59 7.99
CA ASN A 152 16.22 -3.24 7.43
C ASN A 152 16.15 -3.33 5.90
N ASN A 153 16.79 -2.39 5.22
CA ASN A 153 16.86 -2.38 3.75
C ASN A 153 17.75 -3.51 3.23
N LEU A 154 17.17 -4.39 2.44
CA LEU A 154 17.83 -5.56 1.83
C LEU A 154 18.16 -5.36 0.33
N SER A 155 18.02 -4.16 -0.22
CA SER A 155 18.19 -3.90 -1.66
C SER A 155 19.56 -4.36 -2.19
N ASP A 156 20.64 -4.08 -1.46
CA ASP A 156 22.00 -4.49 -1.84
C ASP A 156 22.24 -6.01 -1.69
N GLN A 157 21.49 -6.66 -0.80
CA GLN A 157 21.64 -8.09 -0.53
C GLN A 157 20.79 -8.95 -1.47
N LYS A 158 19.78 -8.36 -2.13
CA LYS A 158 18.79 -9.05 -2.98
C LYS A 158 18.62 -8.39 -4.36
N PRO A 159 19.72 -8.19 -5.13
CA PRO A 159 19.67 -7.42 -6.39
C PRO A 159 18.75 -8.04 -7.45
N GLU A 160 18.57 -9.35 -7.47
CA GLU A 160 17.67 -10.01 -8.43
C GLU A 160 16.19 -9.71 -8.13
N ILE A 161 15.80 -9.60 -6.85
CA ILE A 161 14.46 -9.21 -6.46
C ILE A 161 14.22 -7.75 -6.83
N VAL A 162 15.16 -6.86 -6.52
CA VAL A 162 15.13 -5.44 -6.89
C VAL A 162 14.92 -5.28 -8.39
N LYS A 163 15.71 -5.98 -9.21
CA LYS A 163 15.57 -5.97 -10.67
C LYS A 163 14.17 -6.37 -11.13
N THR A 164 13.64 -7.46 -10.58
CA THR A 164 12.29 -7.93 -10.89
C THR A 164 11.23 -6.88 -10.53
N MET A 165 11.35 -6.24 -9.36
CA MET A 165 10.40 -5.20 -8.93
C MET A 165 10.45 -3.97 -9.84
N ILE A 166 11.64 -3.54 -10.25
CA ILE A 166 11.82 -2.44 -11.21
C ILE A 166 11.18 -2.77 -12.57
N GLU A 167 11.36 -3.99 -13.07
CA GLU A 167 10.76 -4.43 -14.33
C GLU A 167 9.22 -4.42 -14.25
N LYS A 168 8.65 -4.89 -13.15
CA LYS A 168 7.19 -4.83 -12.90
C LYS A 168 6.67 -3.40 -12.90
N ILE A 169 7.36 -2.46 -12.23
CA ILE A 169 6.98 -1.05 -12.24
C ILE A 169 7.01 -0.48 -13.66
N LYS A 170 8.02 -0.81 -14.45
CA LYS A 170 8.11 -0.32 -15.84
C LYS A 170 6.94 -0.82 -16.69
N ILE A 171 6.59 -2.10 -16.59
CA ILE A 171 5.45 -2.69 -17.29
C ILE A 171 4.16 -1.99 -16.86
N TRP A 172 3.92 -1.86 -15.56
CA TRP A 172 2.75 -1.21 -15.00
C TRP A 172 2.60 0.26 -15.46
N LYS A 173 3.72 1.02 -15.52
CA LYS A 173 3.73 2.39 -16.05
C LYS A 173 3.33 2.45 -17.52
N ASP A 174 3.83 1.51 -18.33
CA ASP A 174 3.55 1.50 -19.77
C ASP A 174 2.10 1.07 -20.07
N GLU A 175 1.54 0.18 -19.27
CA GLU A 175 0.13 -0.20 -19.37
C GLU A 175 -0.77 1.01 -19.05
N ARG A 176 -0.50 1.74 -17.99
CA ARG A 176 -1.30 2.92 -17.62
C ARG A 176 -1.22 4.07 -18.62
N LYS A 177 -0.11 4.24 -19.32
CA LYS A 177 -0.01 5.24 -20.40
C LYS A 177 -0.91 4.93 -21.61
N ARG A 178 -1.32 3.67 -21.76
CA ARG A 178 -2.19 3.22 -22.85
C ARG A 178 -3.68 3.37 -22.53
N GLU A 179 -4.01 3.56 -21.26
CA GLU A 179 -5.40 3.71 -20.78
C GLU A 179 -5.91 5.17 -20.88
N PHE A 180 -5.02 6.13 -21.14
CA PHE A 180 -5.28 7.55 -21.31
C PHE A 180 -4.77 8.04 -22.67
#